data_44615500e0528b75040c6e98d0e7ef6e
#
_entry.id   44615500e0528b75040c6e98d0e7ef6e
#
_cell.length_a   1.000
_cell.length_b   1.000
_cell.length_c   1.000
_cell.angle_alpha   90.00
_cell.angle_beta   90.00
_cell.angle_gamma   90.00
#
_symmetry.space_group_name_H-M   'P 1'
#
loop_
_entity.id
_entity.type
_entity.pdbx_description
1 polymer ?
#
loop_
_entity_poly.entity_id
_entity_poly.type
_entity_poly.pdbx_seq_one_letter_code
_entity_poly.pdbx_strand_id
1 'polypeptide(L)'
;MAKTYSFPIPRALPLGLSASCILLLASFSGGATRNRGGLLEALNIGFLSYGHGRNLGLALYWGGIFLLAAAWVLAGRTIIRPQLKNPLPEGGLRDIQRILIAWVAPLLLAGPLASRDVYSYLMQGAMVRDGFDPYTEGAAVNPGPFLLEVSQDWRNTTTPYGPLHLWIGELVTSLVGDNVTAGVVIYKVLSLLGFITIAWSIPRIARKLGADPAVALWLGVANPVIILHLIGGMHNESLMVGLVSIGLLAALHQRFHAALLLVGTAVAMKATAVIAAPFIVWMMLHHYAPKGSSKWRQLAVFVLSGIAAV
;
A
#
# COMPACT_ATOMS: atom_id res chain seq x y z
N MET A 1 8.58 -39.41 18.72
CA MET A 1 8.38 -39.24 17.27
C MET A 1 7.51 -38.02 17.06
N ALA A 2 8.08 -36.87 16.65
CA ALA A 2 7.33 -35.69 16.32
C ALA A 2 6.54 -35.95 15.02
N LYS A 3 5.20 -35.93 15.08
CA LYS A 3 4.37 -35.97 13.88
C LYS A 3 4.65 -34.69 13.08
N THR A 4 5.36 -34.82 11.98
CA THR A 4 5.47 -33.80 10.94
C THR A 4 4.08 -33.60 10.35
N TYR A 5 3.35 -32.59 10.86
CA TYR A 5 2.11 -32.15 10.23
C TYR A 5 2.47 -31.46 8.92
N SER A 6 2.42 -32.20 7.81
CA SER A 6 2.40 -31.60 6.48
C SER A 6 1.04 -30.89 6.32
N PHE A 7 1.00 -29.58 6.51
CA PHE A 7 -0.19 -28.80 6.19
C PHE A 7 -0.36 -28.82 4.66
N PRO A 8 -1.48 -29.32 4.12
CA PRO A 8 -1.71 -29.32 2.68
C PRO A 8 -1.68 -27.88 2.16
N ILE A 9 -1.11 -27.70 0.97
CA ILE A 9 -1.04 -26.40 0.32
C ILE A 9 -2.48 -25.94 0.03
N PRO A 10 -2.91 -24.76 0.51
CA PRO A 10 -4.27 -24.26 0.24
C PRO A 10 -4.50 -24.11 -1.26
N ARG A 11 -5.63 -24.63 -1.78
CA ARG A 11 -6.00 -24.55 -3.22
C ARG A 11 -6.00 -23.12 -3.77
N ALA A 12 -6.27 -22.14 -2.93
CA ALA A 12 -6.22 -20.72 -3.28
C ALA A 12 -4.80 -20.24 -3.60
N LEU A 13 -3.76 -20.85 -3.02
CA LEU A 13 -2.37 -20.42 -3.21
C LEU A 13 -1.93 -20.52 -4.68
N PRO A 14 -1.99 -21.69 -5.35
CA PRO A 14 -1.55 -21.79 -6.75
C PRO A 14 -2.42 -20.95 -7.69
N LEU A 15 -3.73 -20.84 -7.44
CA LEU A 15 -4.62 -20.04 -8.27
C LEU A 15 -4.24 -18.56 -8.24
N GLY A 16 -4.02 -17.98 -7.06
CA GLY A 16 -3.62 -16.58 -6.94
C GLY A 16 -2.17 -16.35 -7.36
N LEU A 17 -1.27 -17.31 -7.17
CA LEU A 17 0.09 -17.24 -7.71
C LEU A 17 0.06 -17.16 -9.24
N SER A 18 -0.74 -18.00 -9.92
CA SER A 18 -0.93 -17.93 -11.37
C SER A 18 -1.52 -16.59 -11.80
N ALA A 19 -2.51 -16.06 -11.06
CA ALA A 19 -3.08 -14.74 -11.30
C ALA A 19 -1.99 -13.64 -11.22
N SER A 20 -1.15 -13.66 -10.19
CA SER A 20 -0.08 -12.68 -10.01
C SER A 20 1.02 -12.81 -11.07
N CYS A 21 1.31 -14.00 -11.57
CA CYS A 21 2.22 -14.20 -12.71
C CYS A 21 1.61 -13.64 -14.00
N ILE A 22 0.31 -13.83 -14.24
CA ILE A 22 -0.39 -13.23 -15.37
C ILE A 22 -0.34 -11.70 -15.28
N LEU A 23 -0.59 -11.13 -14.11
CA LEU A 23 -0.52 -9.69 -13.85
C LEU A 23 0.91 -9.14 -14.04
N LEU A 24 1.93 -9.88 -13.61
CA LEU A 24 3.33 -9.54 -13.88
C LEU A 24 3.57 -9.40 -15.40
N LEU A 25 3.18 -10.38 -16.20
CA LEU A 25 3.34 -10.33 -17.66
C LEU A 25 2.53 -9.17 -18.26
N ALA A 26 1.28 -9.01 -17.84
CA ALA A 26 0.40 -7.93 -18.30
C ALA A 26 0.92 -6.53 -17.93
N SER A 27 1.70 -6.38 -16.85
CA SER A 27 2.20 -5.09 -16.39
C SER A 27 3.06 -4.37 -17.42
N PHE A 28 3.69 -5.09 -18.33
CA PHE A 28 4.59 -4.52 -19.32
C PHE A 28 3.89 -4.06 -20.61
N SER A 29 2.65 -4.48 -20.84
CA SER A 29 1.90 -4.11 -22.07
C SER A 29 0.49 -3.60 -21.80
N GLY A 30 -0.18 -4.09 -20.74
CA GLY A 30 -1.57 -3.73 -20.41
C GLY A 30 -1.73 -2.90 -19.14
N GLY A 31 -0.66 -2.71 -18.36
CA GLY A 31 -0.67 -1.87 -17.15
C GLY A 31 -0.33 -0.41 -17.42
N ALA A 32 0.09 0.31 -16.40
CA ALA A 32 0.61 1.68 -16.48
C ALA A 32 2.09 1.67 -16.91
N THR A 33 2.38 1.03 -18.04
CA THR A 33 3.72 0.86 -18.58
C THR A 33 4.37 2.20 -18.92
N ARG A 34 5.68 2.22 -19.07
CA ARG A 34 6.41 3.38 -19.56
C ARG A 34 5.98 3.73 -20.99
N ASN A 35 5.89 5.02 -21.27
CA ASN A 35 5.61 5.51 -22.63
C ASN A 35 6.86 5.43 -23.51
N ARG A 36 8.07 5.53 -22.91
CA ARG A 36 9.35 5.48 -23.61
C ARG A 36 10.39 4.74 -22.79
N GLY A 37 11.14 3.89 -23.48
CA GLY A 37 12.10 3.01 -22.82
C GLY A 37 11.39 2.00 -21.89
N GLY A 38 12.05 1.04 -21.42
CA GLY A 38 11.49 0.01 -20.52
C GLY A 38 11.84 -1.37 -21.02
N LEU A 39 11.33 -2.40 -20.33
CA LEU A 39 11.72 -3.77 -20.57
C LEU A 39 11.40 -4.24 -22.01
N LEU A 40 10.21 -3.93 -22.52
CA LEU A 40 9.81 -4.38 -23.87
C LEU A 40 10.68 -3.74 -24.96
N GLU A 41 11.04 -2.47 -24.79
CA GLU A 41 11.90 -1.77 -25.74
C GLU A 41 13.34 -2.29 -25.65
N ALA A 42 13.86 -2.49 -24.44
CA ALA A 42 15.18 -3.08 -24.21
C ALA A 42 15.33 -4.49 -24.78
N LEU A 43 14.24 -5.26 -24.83
CA LEU A 43 14.19 -6.61 -25.42
C LEU A 43 13.85 -6.60 -26.92
N ASN A 44 13.69 -5.43 -27.57
CA ASN A 44 13.26 -5.28 -28.95
C ASN A 44 11.87 -5.92 -29.26
N ILE A 45 10.99 -6.01 -28.27
CA ILE A 45 9.61 -6.50 -28.38
C ILE A 45 8.59 -5.41 -28.06
N GLY A 46 8.96 -4.14 -28.27
CA GLY A 46 8.12 -2.97 -28.02
C GLY A 46 6.76 -3.01 -28.73
N PHE A 47 6.62 -3.77 -29.84
CA PHE A 47 5.35 -3.96 -30.53
C PHE A 47 4.25 -4.55 -29.64
N LEU A 48 4.59 -5.20 -28.51
CA LEU A 48 3.62 -5.70 -27.54
C LEU A 48 2.93 -4.59 -26.73
N SER A 49 3.46 -3.37 -26.73
CA SER A 49 2.89 -2.24 -25.99
C SER A 49 1.82 -1.45 -26.77
N TYR A 50 1.58 -1.79 -28.04
CA TYR A 50 0.56 -1.15 -28.87
C TYR A 50 -0.20 -2.14 -29.75
N GLY A 51 -1.30 -1.69 -30.38
CA GLY A 51 -2.12 -2.52 -31.27
C GLY A 51 -2.64 -3.79 -30.57
N HIS A 52 -2.51 -4.92 -31.27
CA HIS A 52 -2.97 -6.22 -30.78
C HIS A 52 -2.20 -6.68 -29.51
N GLY A 53 -0.92 -6.35 -29.41
CA GLY A 53 -0.12 -6.66 -28.21
C GLY A 53 -0.68 -5.99 -26.95
N ARG A 54 -1.05 -4.70 -27.06
CA ARG A 54 -1.70 -3.98 -25.97
C ARG A 54 -3.06 -4.57 -25.60
N ASN A 55 -3.86 -4.95 -26.60
CA ASN A 55 -5.17 -5.58 -26.35
C ASN A 55 -5.02 -6.91 -25.61
N LEU A 56 -4.04 -7.72 -25.99
CA LEU A 56 -3.69 -8.95 -25.25
C LEU A 56 -3.25 -8.65 -23.83
N GLY A 57 -2.37 -7.64 -23.64
CA GLY A 57 -1.94 -7.20 -22.32
C GLY A 57 -3.10 -6.76 -21.44
N LEU A 58 -4.06 -6.01 -21.98
CA LEU A 58 -5.28 -5.61 -21.26
C LEU A 58 -6.18 -6.80 -20.94
N ALA A 59 -6.32 -7.76 -21.83
CA ALA A 59 -7.08 -9.00 -21.57
C ALA A 59 -6.44 -9.82 -20.45
N LEU A 60 -5.11 -9.97 -20.47
CA LEU A 60 -4.35 -10.62 -19.39
C LEU A 60 -4.46 -9.86 -18.06
N TYR A 61 -4.42 -8.53 -18.10
CA TYR A 61 -4.57 -7.67 -16.92
C TYR A 61 -5.92 -7.91 -16.24
N TRP A 62 -7.02 -7.80 -16.96
CA TRP A 62 -8.35 -8.04 -16.41
C TRP A 62 -8.58 -9.50 -16.01
N GLY A 63 -8.10 -10.45 -16.84
CA GLY A 63 -8.14 -11.89 -16.53
C GLY A 63 -7.39 -12.19 -15.23
N GLY A 64 -6.21 -11.60 -15.04
CA GLY A 64 -5.43 -11.72 -13.81
C GLY A 64 -6.13 -11.15 -12.59
N ILE A 65 -6.80 -9.98 -12.71
CA ILE A 65 -7.60 -9.38 -11.62
C ILE A 65 -8.76 -10.31 -11.23
N PHE A 66 -9.54 -10.79 -12.20
CA PHE A 66 -10.66 -11.69 -11.92
C PHE A 66 -10.20 -13.02 -11.30
N LEU A 67 -9.08 -13.55 -11.78
CA LEU A 67 -8.51 -14.78 -11.23
C LEU A 67 -8.00 -14.59 -9.80
N LEU A 68 -7.36 -13.45 -9.49
CA LEU A 68 -6.93 -13.11 -8.14
C LEU A 68 -8.11 -12.92 -7.20
N ALA A 69 -9.19 -12.28 -7.67
CA ALA A 69 -10.44 -12.16 -6.91
C ALA A 69 -11.09 -13.52 -6.64
N ALA A 70 -11.12 -14.41 -7.62
CA ALA A 70 -11.60 -15.77 -7.45
C ALA A 70 -10.75 -16.56 -6.44
N ALA A 71 -9.42 -16.42 -6.48
CA ALA A 71 -8.51 -17.01 -5.50
C ALA A 71 -8.77 -16.49 -4.08
N TRP A 72 -9.01 -15.19 -3.93
CA TRP A 72 -9.35 -14.57 -2.65
C TRP A 72 -10.68 -15.10 -2.07
N VAL A 73 -11.72 -15.20 -2.91
CA VAL A 73 -13.00 -15.83 -2.52
C VAL A 73 -12.81 -17.29 -2.14
N LEU A 74 -11.98 -18.03 -2.89
CA LEU A 74 -11.66 -19.43 -2.60
C LEU A 74 -10.94 -19.55 -1.25
N ALA A 75 -9.98 -18.66 -0.92
CA ALA A 75 -9.33 -18.61 0.38
C ALA A 75 -10.36 -18.36 1.50
N GLY A 76 -11.29 -17.46 1.30
CA GLY A 76 -12.40 -17.22 2.24
C GLY A 76 -13.24 -18.45 2.50
N ARG A 77 -13.55 -19.22 1.45
CA ARG A 77 -14.37 -20.44 1.56
C ARG A 77 -13.61 -21.61 2.20
N THR A 78 -12.32 -21.76 1.90
CA THR A 78 -11.55 -22.98 2.28
C THR A 78 -10.73 -22.81 3.55
N ILE A 79 -10.39 -21.58 3.95
CA ILE A 79 -9.58 -21.29 5.13
C ILE A 79 -10.42 -20.53 6.18
N ILE A 80 -10.99 -19.39 5.79
CA ILE A 80 -11.64 -18.49 6.74
C ILE A 80 -12.95 -19.07 7.27
N ARG A 81 -13.82 -19.57 6.40
CA ARG A 81 -15.10 -20.17 6.82
C ARG A 81 -14.94 -21.37 7.76
N PRO A 82 -14.02 -22.34 7.51
CA PRO A 82 -13.71 -23.39 8.47
C PRO A 82 -13.13 -22.85 9.78
N GLN A 83 -12.23 -21.88 9.73
CA GLN A 83 -11.61 -21.22 10.89
C GLN A 83 -12.66 -20.59 11.81
N LEU A 84 -13.66 -19.91 11.27
CA LEU A 84 -14.75 -19.31 12.06
C LEU A 84 -15.66 -20.33 12.73
N LYS A 85 -15.82 -21.55 12.14
CA LYS A 85 -16.63 -22.62 12.71
C LYS A 85 -15.90 -23.41 13.78
N ASN A 86 -14.63 -23.71 13.57
CA ASN A 86 -13.76 -24.47 14.48
C ASN A 86 -12.40 -23.75 14.56
N PRO A 87 -12.27 -22.76 15.46
CA PRO A 87 -11.06 -21.99 15.61
C PRO A 87 -9.87 -22.87 15.99
N LEU A 88 -8.90 -23.00 15.08
CA LEU A 88 -7.59 -23.60 15.38
C LEU A 88 -6.62 -22.48 15.70
N PRO A 89 -5.93 -22.53 16.84
CA PRO A 89 -4.93 -21.52 17.16
C PRO A 89 -3.91 -21.40 16.02
N GLU A 90 -3.84 -20.21 15.39
CA GLU A 90 -2.88 -19.80 14.35
C GLU A 90 -2.89 -20.56 13.00
N GLY A 91 -3.63 -21.64 12.82
CA GLY A 91 -3.62 -22.41 11.56
C GLY A 91 -4.07 -21.57 10.35
N GLY A 92 -5.22 -20.93 10.43
CA GLY A 92 -5.74 -20.08 9.37
C GLY A 92 -4.86 -18.87 9.09
N LEU A 93 -4.25 -18.26 10.11
CA LEU A 93 -3.35 -17.11 9.94
C LEU A 93 -2.10 -17.48 9.13
N ARG A 94 -1.46 -18.62 9.43
CA ARG A 94 -0.29 -19.10 8.69
C ARG A 94 -0.60 -19.35 7.21
N ASP A 95 -1.76 -19.92 6.94
CA ASP A 95 -2.18 -20.19 5.56
C ASP A 95 -2.44 -18.90 4.78
N ILE A 96 -3.09 -17.90 5.40
CA ILE A 96 -3.26 -16.60 4.76
C ILE A 96 -1.91 -15.88 4.56
N GLN A 97 -0.97 -15.98 5.51
CA GLN A 97 0.37 -15.42 5.34
C GLN A 97 1.13 -16.07 4.16
N ARG A 98 1.07 -17.41 4.01
CA ARG A 98 1.68 -18.12 2.87
C ARG A 98 1.08 -17.70 1.54
N ILE A 99 -0.25 -17.58 1.50
CA ILE A 99 -0.99 -17.10 0.33
C ILE A 99 -0.54 -15.68 -0.01
N LEU A 100 -0.50 -14.78 0.96
CA LEU A 100 -0.11 -13.39 0.76
C LEU A 100 1.30 -13.27 0.20
N ILE A 101 2.26 -14.00 0.76
CA ILE A 101 3.65 -14.01 0.27
C ILE A 101 3.70 -14.53 -1.18
N ALA A 102 3.02 -15.64 -1.46
CA ALA A 102 3.01 -16.24 -2.79
C ALA A 102 2.38 -15.32 -3.85
N TRP A 103 1.29 -14.60 -3.50
CA TRP A 103 0.61 -13.71 -4.43
C TRP A 103 1.35 -12.39 -4.65
N VAL A 104 2.05 -11.88 -3.63
CA VAL A 104 2.80 -10.63 -3.72
C VAL A 104 4.13 -10.83 -4.46
N ALA A 105 4.79 -11.97 -4.30
CA ALA A 105 6.14 -12.21 -4.83
C ALA A 105 6.30 -11.91 -6.34
N PRO A 106 5.43 -12.38 -7.26
CA PRO A 106 5.56 -12.04 -8.68
C PRO A 106 5.34 -10.54 -8.94
N LEU A 107 4.46 -9.89 -8.16
CA LEU A 107 4.13 -8.47 -8.35
C LEU A 107 5.26 -7.53 -7.95
N LEU A 108 6.27 -8.01 -7.20
CA LEU A 108 7.48 -7.23 -6.92
C LEU A 108 8.32 -6.99 -8.18
N LEU A 109 8.21 -7.87 -9.15
CA LEU A 109 8.90 -7.77 -10.45
C LEU A 109 8.02 -7.06 -11.50
N ALA A 110 6.74 -6.83 -11.20
CA ALA A 110 5.82 -6.16 -12.11
C ALA A 110 6.13 -4.67 -12.23
N GLY A 111 5.96 -4.13 -13.42
CA GLY A 111 5.84 -2.69 -13.63
C GLY A 111 4.59 -2.10 -12.94
N PRO A 112 4.38 -0.78 -12.98
CA PRO A 112 3.17 -0.17 -12.44
C PRO A 112 1.91 -0.73 -13.12
N LEU A 113 0.94 -1.24 -12.33
CA LEU A 113 -0.21 -1.96 -12.87
C LEU A 113 -1.43 -1.06 -13.08
N ALA A 114 -1.94 -0.48 -12.00
CA ALA A 114 -3.28 0.12 -12.01
C ALA A 114 -3.27 1.66 -12.15
N SER A 115 -2.11 2.29 -11.92
CA SER A 115 -1.99 3.75 -11.87
C SER A 115 -0.62 4.21 -12.36
N ARG A 116 -0.59 5.43 -12.89
CA ARG A 116 0.64 6.15 -13.25
C ARG A 116 1.16 7.05 -12.12
N ASP A 117 0.63 6.94 -10.91
CA ASP A 117 0.94 7.83 -9.80
C ASP A 117 2.42 7.81 -9.40
N VAL A 118 3.07 6.64 -9.47
CA VAL A 118 4.50 6.52 -9.18
C VAL A 118 5.36 7.44 -10.06
N TYR A 119 4.95 7.67 -11.30
CA TYR A 119 5.65 8.62 -12.18
C TYR A 119 5.39 10.07 -11.75
N SER A 120 4.18 10.37 -11.24
CA SER A 120 3.89 11.68 -10.66
C SER A 120 4.71 11.91 -9.38
N TYR A 121 4.91 10.90 -8.56
CA TYR A 121 5.77 10.99 -7.36
C TYR A 121 7.23 11.28 -7.72
N LEU A 122 7.77 10.57 -8.72
CA LEU A 122 9.11 10.82 -9.25
C LEU A 122 9.22 12.24 -9.84
N MET A 123 8.22 12.65 -10.60
CA MET A 123 8.19 13.98 -11.20
C MET A 123 8.15 15.09 -10.16
N GLN A 124 7.30 14.98 -9.15
CA GLN A 124 7.22 15.96 -8.06
C GLN A 124 8.51 16.01 -7.23
N GLY A 125 9.16 14.85 -7.02
CA GLY A 125 10.49 14.81 -6.40
C GLY A 125 11.56 15.48 -7.23
N ALA A 126 11.54 15.28 -8.55
CA ALA A 126 12.44 15.97 -9.47
C ALA A 126 12.19 17.49 -9.51
N MET A 127 10.94 17.92 -9.43
CA MET A 127 10.63 19.36 -9.33
C MET A 127 11.29 19.98 -8.09
N VAL A 128 11.16 19.36 -6.91
CA VAL A 128 11.80 19.84 -5.68
C VAL A 128 13.34 19.86 -5.84
N ARG A 129 13.93 18.77 -6.34
CA ARG A 129 15.37 18.67 -6.61
C ARG A 129 15.88 19.80 -7.52
N ASP A 130 15.06 20.15 -8.51
CA ASP A 130 15.45 21.11 -9.55
C ASP A 130 15.03 22.56 -9.22
N GLY A 131 14.48 22.79 -8.01
CA GLY A 131 14.16 24.12 -7.47
C GLY A 131 12.77 24.65 -7.82
N PHE A 132 11.86 23.82 -8.32
CA PHE A 132 10.46 24.15 -8.54
C PHE A 132 9.59 23.81 -7.32
N ASP A 133 8.48 24.52 -7.14
CA ASP A 133 7.54 24.30 -6.05
C ASP A 133 6.30 23.53 -6.54
N PRO A 134 6.18 22.21 -6.24
CA PRO A 134 5.01 21.41 -6.65
C PRO A 134 3.68 21.85 -6.03
N TYR A 135 3.69 22.71 -5.02
CA TYR A 135 2.45 23.25 -4.44
C TYR A 135 1.86 24.41 -5.23
N THR A 136 2.66 25.10 -6.02
CA THR A 136 2.25 26.26 -6.82
C THR A 136 2.35 26.01 -8.32
N GLU A 137 3.17 25.05 -8.73
CA GLU A 137 3.47 24.75 -10.12
C GLU A 137 3.09 23.31 -10.49
N GLY A 138 2.63 23.10 -11.73
CA GLY A 138 2.36 21.77 -12.27
C GLY A 138 3.62 21.15 -12.89
N ALA A 139 3.63 19.85 -13.07
CA ALA A 139 4.73 19.06 -13.61
C ALA A 139 5.31 19.57 -14.96
N ALA A 140 4.49 20.24 -15.77
CA ALA A 140 4.87 20.73 -17.09
C ALA A 140 5.99 21.79 -17.08
N VAL A 141 6.25 22.45 -15.95
CA VAL A 141 7.31 23.48 -15.84
C VAL A 141 8.72 22.87 -15.82
N ASN A 142 8.85 21.59 -15.48
CA ASN A 142 10.14 20.90 -15.41
C ASN A 142 10.20 19.77 -16.47
N PRO A 143 10.55 20.09 -17.74
CA PRO A 143 10.61 19.10 -18.81
C PRO A 143 11.76 18.11 -18.57
N GLY A 144 11.46 16.80 -18.74
CA GLY A 144 12.44 15.75 -18.54
C GLY A 144 11.85 14.35 -18.71
N PRO A 145 12.62 13.28 -18.45
CA PRO A 145 12.18 11.90 -18.64
C PRO A 145 10.97 11.55 -17.77
N PHE A 146 10.88 12.08 -16.56
CA PHE A 146 9.76 11.84 -15.66
C PHE A 146 8.46 12.43 -16.19
N LEU A 147 8.48 13.67 -16.75
CA LEU A 147 7.29 14.31 -17.31
C LEU A 147 6.66 13.48 -18.43
N LEU A 148 7.46 12.80 -19.24
CA LEU A 148 6.97 11.95 -20.33
C LEU A 148 6.10 10.78 -19.82
N GLU A 149 6.33 10.37 -18.59
CA GLU A 149 5.62 9.25 -17.95
C GLU A 149 4.41 9.68 -17.10
N VAL A 150 4.32 10.97 -16.71
CA VAL A 150 3.15 11.50 -15.97
C VAL A 150 1.90 11.45 -16.85
N SER A 151 0.75 11.06 -16.27
CA SER A 151 -0.55 11.17 -16.95
C SER A 151 -0.79 12.60 -17.42
N GLN A 152 -1.37 12.76 -18.61
CA GLN A 152 -1.68 14.08 -19.15
C GLN A 152 -2.59 14.90 -18.20
N ASP A 153 -3.48 14.21 -17.49
CA ASP A 153 -4.42 14.85 -16.55
C ASP A 153 -3.71 15.55 -15.38
N TRP A 154 -2.50 15.12 -15.02
CA TRP A 154 -1.75 15.62 -13.85
C TRP A 154 -0.58 16.55 -14.19
N ARG A 155 -0.33 16.83 -15.48
CA ARG A 155 0.83 17.65 -15.89
C ARG A 155 0.72 19.12 -15.50
N ASN A 156 -0.50 19.62 -15.39
CA ASN A 156 -0.79 21.04 -15.10
C ASN A 156 -1.45 21.22 -13.73
N THR A 157 -1.44 20.20 -12.87
CA THR A 157 -2.02 20.27 -11.53
C THR A 157 -0.93 20.31 -10.48
N THR A 158 -1.18 21.02 -9.38
CA THR A 158 -0.32 21.03 -8.20
C THR A 158 -0.46 19.75 -7.39
N THR A 159 0.52 19.48 -6.52
CA THR A 159 0.52 18.29 -5.68
C THR A 159 -0.50 18.35 -4.53
N PRO A 160 -1.25 17.26 -4.27
CA PRO A 160 -2.10 17.14 -3.09
C PRO A 160 -1.38 16.46 -1.90
N TYR A 161 -0.10 16.12 -2.05
CA TYR A 161 0.64 15.34 -1.05
C TYR A 161 1.35 16.24 -0.03
N GLY A 162 1.62 15.67 1.15
CA GLY A 162 2.31 16.40 2.21
C GLY A 162 3.85 16.50 1.99
N PRO A 163 4.53 17.33 2.79
CA PRO A 163 5.95 17.64 2.60
C PRO A 163 6.87 16.42 2.71
N LEU A 164 6.56 15.47 3.59
CA LEU A 164 7.37 14.26 3.74
C LEU A 164 7.35 13.41 2.45
N HIS A 165 6.22 13.37 1.75
CA HIS A 165 6.13 12.69 0.46
C HIS A 165 7.06 13.34 -0.59
N LEU A 166 7.08 14.67 -0.64
CA LEU A 166 7.94 15.41 -1.57
C LEU A 166 9.42 15.23 -1.23
N TRP A 167 9.81 15.26 0.03
CA TRP A 167 11.20 15.02 0.46
C TRP A 167 11.68 13.61 0.15
N ILE A 168 10.80 12.59 0.31
CA ILE A 168 11.11 11.23 -0.14
C ILE A 168 11.32 11.21 -1.65
N GLY A 169 10.46 11.89 -2.42
CA GLY A 169 10.59 12.00 -3.87
C GLY A 169 11.89 12.70 -4.30
N GLU A 170 12.23 13.80 -3.65
CA GLU A 170 13.49 14.53 -3.85
C GLU A 170 14.71 13.65 -3.58
N LEU A 171 14.71 12.94 -2.44
CA LEU A 171 15.80 12.01 -2.10
C LEU A 171 15.93 10.91 -3.16
N VAL A 172 14.81 10.29 -3.57
CA VAL A 172 14.82 9.25 -4.59
C VAL A 172 15.39 9.78 -5.90
N THR A 173 14.91 10.92 -6.39
CA THR A 173 15.37 11.49 -7.67
C THR A 173 16.80 12.02 -7.60
N SER A 174 17.26 12.49 -6.44
CA SER A 174 18.67 12.83 -6.21
C SER A 174 19.58 11.62 -6.27
N LEU A 175 19.14 10.46 -5.81
CA LEU A 175 19.89 9.20 -5.86
C LEU A 175 19.94 8.57 -7.25
N VAL A 176 18.84 8.63 -8.00
CA VAL A 176 18.74 7.95 -9.31
C VAL A 176 18.97 8.88 -10.51
N GLY A 177 19.10 10.20 -10.29
CA GLY A 177 19.09 11.19 -11.36
C GLY A 177 17.80 11.07 -12.17
N ASP A 178 17.93 11.04 -13.49
CA ASP A 178 16.80 10.95 -14.42
C ASP A 178 16.42 9.50 -14.81
N ASN A 179 16.93 8.50 -14.08
CA ASN A 179 16.64 7.09 -14.37
C ASN A 179 15.28 6.68 -13.83
N VAL A 180 14.26 6.75 -14.69
CA VAL A 180 12.87 6.39 -14.36
C VAL A 180 12.74 4.96 -13.82
N THR A 181 13.44 3.99 -14.42
CA THR A 181 13.36 2.58 -13.98
C THR A 181 13.88 2.40 -12.57
N ALA A 182 15.05 2.99 -12.26
CA ALA A 182 15.63 2.94 -10.92
C ALA A 182 14.70 3.61 -9.89
N GLY A 183 14.11 4.76 -10.24
CA GLY A 183 13.12 5.43 -9.40
C GLY A 183 11.90 4.56 -9.10
N VAL A 184 11.33 3.91 -10.12
CA VAL A 184 10.19 2.97 -9.95
C VAL A 184 10.58 1.80 -9.04
N VAL A 185 11.79 1.23 -9.17
CA VAL A 185 12.28 0.15 -8.32
C VAL A 185 12.38 0.60 -6.86
N ILE A 186 12.90 1.81 -6.58
CA ILE A 186 12.95 2.33 -5.20
C ILE A 186 11.54 2.51 -4.64
N TYR A 187 10.60 3.08 -5.40
CA TYR A 187 9.21 3.20 -4.96
C TYR A 187 8.53 1.84 -4.74
N LYS A 188 8.89 0.80 -5.52
CA LYS A 188 8.44 -0.57 -5.27
C LYS A 188 8.93 -1.08 -3.92
N VAL A 189 10.18 -0.83 -3.57
CA VAL A 189 10.75 -1.20 -2.25
C VAL A 189 10.05 -0.43 -1.13
N LEU A 190 9.85 0.88 -1.27
CA LEU A 190 9.13 1.68 -0.29
C LEU A 190 7.70 1.19 -0.08
N SER A 191 6.98 0.89 -1.16
CA SER A 191 5.64 0.31 -1.09
C SER A 191 5.63 -1.05 -0.39
N LEU A 192 6.62 -1.90 -0.66
CA LEU A 192 6.75 -3.19 0.01
C LEU A 192 6.99 -3.02 1.53
N LEU A 193 7.83 -2.08 1.94
CA LEU A 193 8.07 -1.78 3.36
C LEU A 193 6.77 -1.34 4.06
N GLY A 194 6.02 -0.43 3.45
CA GLY A 194 4.70 -0.02 3.95
C GLY A 194 3.73 -1.20 4.03
N PHE A 195 3.65 -2.01 2.98
CA PHE A 195 2.76 -3.18 2.92
C PHE A 195 3.11 -4.24 3.97
N ILE A 196 4.40 -4.55 4.17
CA ILE A 196 4.87 -5.46 5.24
C ILE A 196 4.45 -4.92 6.60
N THR A 197 4.57 -3.62 6.82
CA THR A 197 4.17 -2.95 8.04
C THR A 197 2.67 -3.11 8.33
N ILE A 198 1.83 -2.95 7.30
CA ILE A 198 0.39 -3.19 7.39
C ILE A 198 0.11 -4.67 7.70
N ALA A 199 0.70 -5.59 6.92
CA ALA A 199 0.52 -7.03 7.08
C ALA A 199 0.96 -7.54 8.46
N TRP A 200 1.97 -6.90 9.05
CA TRP A 200 2.44 -7.18 10.40
C TRP A 200 1.51 -6.61 11.48
N SER A 201 0.97 -5.40 11.27
CA SER A 201 0.16 -4.68 12.26
C SER A 201 -1.27 -5.21 12.35
N ILE A 202 -1.93 -5.45 11.22
CA ILE A 202 -3.37 -5.79 11.15
C ILE A 202 -3.74 -7.02 12.00
N PRO A 203 -3.04 -8.17 11.94
CA PRO A 203 -3.38 -9.31 12.80
C PRO A 203 -3.18 -9.02 14.29
N ARG A 204 -2.23 -8.13 14.64
CA ARG A 204 -1.96 -7.73 16.02
C ARG A 204 -3.04 -6.80 16.56
N ILE A 205 -3.48 -5.86 15.73
CA ILE A 205 -4.64 -5.00 16.05
C ILE A 205 -5.90 -5.86 16.27
N ALA A 206 -6.15 -6.80 15.37
CA ALA A 206 -7.29 -7.71 15.48
C ALA A 206 -7.30 -8.48 16.82
N ARG A 207 -6.15 -9.07 17.19
CA ARG A 207 -6.03 -9.77 18.49
C ARG A 207 -6.30 -8.85 19.67
N LYS A 208 -5.80 -7.61 19.65
CA LYS A 208 -6.04 -6.63 20.72
C LYS A 208 -7.51 -6.22 20.84
N LEU A 209 -8.25 -6.27 19.74
CA LEU A 209 -9.67 -5.95 19.67
C LEU A 209 -10.58 -7.20 19.84
N GLY A 210 -10.01 -8.38 20.12
CA GLY A 210 -10.77 -9.62 20.27
C GLY A 210 -11.30 -10.21 18.95
N ALA A 211 -10.79 -9.75 17.80
CA ALA A 211 -11.16 -10.25 16.48
C ALA A 211 -10.19 -11.35 15.98
N ASP A 212 -10.66 -12.19 15.06
CA ASP A 212 -9.82 -13.23 14.46
C ASP A 212 -8.75 -12.62 13.55
N PRO A 213 -7.43 -12.88 13.80
CA PRO A 213 -6.33 -12.31 13.04
C PRO A 213 -6.23 -12.84 11.61
N ALA A 214 -6.71 -14.06 11.33
CA ALA A 214 -6.72 -14.62 9.98
C ALA A 214 -7.78 -13.93 9.11
N VAL A 215 -8.96 -13.68 9.68
CA VAL A 215 -10.01 -12.90 9.03
C VAL A 215 -9.54 -11.49 8.72
N ALA A 216 -8.91 -10.82 9.69
CA ALA A 216 -8.41 -9.47 9.51
C ALA A 216 -7.34 -9.38 8.42
N LEU A 217 -6.39 -10.33 8.39
CA LEU A 217 -5.35 -10.38 7.37
C LEU A 217 -5.93 -10.70 5.98
N TRP A 218 -6.86 -11.66 5.88
CA TRP A 218 -7.51 -12.03 4.63
C TRP A 218 -8.34 -10.87 4.05
N LEU A 219 -9.17 -10.23 4.88
CA LEU A 219 -10.08 -9.17 4.44
C LEU A 219 -9.33 -7.86 4.16
N GLY A 220 -8.43 -7.47 5.05
CA GLY A 220 -7.80 -6.15 5.05
C GLY A 220 -6.48 -6.07 4.29
N VAL A 221 -5.80 -7.19 4.03
CA VAL A 221 -4.46 -7.15 3.40
C VAL A 221 -4.35 -8.08 2.19
N ALA A 222 -4.81 -9.33 2.30
CA ALA A 222 -4.82 -10.27 1.18
C ALA A 222 -5.93 -9.98 0.16
N ASN A 223 -6.69 -8.92 0.35
CA ASN A 223 -7.68 -8.42 -0.57
C ASN A 223 -7.01 -8.00 -1.89
N PRO A 224 -7.53 -8.44 -3.05
CA PRO A 224 -6.96 -8.09 -4.36
C PRO A 224 -6.80 -6.60 -4.61
N VAL A 225 -7.76 -5.77 -4.16
CA VAL A 225 -7.69 -4.31 -4.29
C VAL A 225 -6.46 -3.76 -3.55
N ILE A 226 -6.23 -4.22 -2.31
CA ILE A 226 -5.11 -3.79 -1.49
C ILE A 226 -3.77 -4.22 -2.11
N ILE A 227 -3.66 -5.49 -2.55
CA ILE A 227 -2.44 -5.99 -3.19
C ILE A 227 -2.14 -5.22 -4.48
N LEU A 228 -3.15 -5.05 -5.34
CA LEU A 228 -2.98 -4.37 -6.62
C LEU A 228 -2.69 -2.88 -6.45
N HIS A 229 -3.34 -2.22 -5.50
CA HIS A 229 -3.16 -0.80 -5.25
C HIS A 229 -1.79 -0.51 -4.62
N LEU A 230 -1.51 -1.18 -3.49
CA LEU A 230 -0.31 -0.88 -2.72
C LEU A 230 0.96 -1.45 -3.36
N ILE A 231 0.94 -2.68 -3.88
CA ILE A 231 2.12 -3.32 -4.49
C ILE A 231 2.13 -3.12 -6.01
N GLY A 232 1.02 -3.38 -6.69
CA GLY A 232 0.92 -3.24 -8.13
C GLY A 232 1.06 -1.79 -8.58
N GLY A 233 0.29 -0.88 -8.00
CA GLY A 233 0.28 0.54 -8.32
C GLY A 233 1.33 1.38 -7.59
N MET A 234 1.99 0.83 -6.56
CA MET A 234 2.99 1.53 -5.72
C MET A 234 2.45 2.84 -5.12
N HIS A 235 1.19 2.84 -4.72
CA HIS A 235 0.59 4.02 -4.12
C HIS A 235 1.23 4.37 -2.78
N ASN A 236 1.41 5.67 -2.52
CA ASN A 236 2.02 6.20 -1.30
C ASN A 236 1.19 5.90 -0.03
N GLU A 237 -0.08 5.54 -0.19
CA GLU A 237 -0.93 4.99 0.86
C GLU A 237 -0.30 3.77 1.55
N SER A 238 0.57 3.03 0.88
CA SER A 238 1.30 1.92 1.48
C SER A 238 2.09 2.36 2.71
N LEU A 239 2.90 3.41 2.58
CA LEU A 239 3.65 4.00 3.70
C LEU A 239 2.74 4.69 4.71
N MET A 240 1.81 5.52 4.23
CA MET A 240 0.88 6.25 5.07
C MET A 240 0.05 5.31 5.96
N VAL A 241 -0.62 4.31 5.38
CA VAL A 241 -1.43 3.34 6.12
C VAL A 241 -0.56 2.44 7.00
N GLY A 242 0.67 2.16 6.57
CA GLY A 242 1.67 1.46 7.39
C GLY A 242 1.94 2.22 8.69
N LEU A 243 2.24 3.52 8.61
CA LEU A 243 2.46 4.39 9.77
C LEU A 243 1.21 4.49 10.65
N VAL A 244 0.03 4.70 10.06
CA VAL A 244 -1.24 4.72 10.79
C VAL A 244 -1.48 3.40 11.52
N SER A 245 -1.20 2.25 10.88
CA SER A 245 -1.41 0.93 11.47
C SER A 245 -0.51 0.69 12.69
N ILE A 246 0.76 1.09 12.62
CA ILE A 246 1.67 1.03 13.79
C ILE A 246 1.21 2.03 14.85
N GLY A 247 0.78 3.23 14.45
CA GLY A 247 0.25 4.25 15.35
C GLY A 247 -0.96 3.72 16.15
N LEU A 248 -1.93 3.12 15.47
CA LEU A 248 -3.07 2.48 16.12
C LEU A 248 -2.64 1.33 17.06
N LEU A 249 -1.70 0.51 16.64
CA LEU A 249 -1.17 -0.55 17.49
C LEU A 249 -0.45 0.00 18.72
N ALA A 250 0.30 1.10 18.60
CA ALA A 250 0.91 1.81 19.71
C ALA A 250 -0.14 2.36 20.68
N ALA A 251 -1.22 2.97 20.17
CA ALA A 251 -2.34 3.46 20.98
C ALA A 251 -3.02 2.33 21.75
N LEU A 252 -3.25 1.16 21.12
CA LEU A 252 -3.79 -0.04 21.76
C LEU A 252 -2.87 -0.60 22.87
N HIS A 253 -1.58 -0.25 22.83
CA HIS A 253 -0.61 -0.51 23.91
C HIS A 253 -0.42 0.69 24.84
N GLN A 254 -1.32 1.68 24.82
CA GLN A 254 -1.29 2.87 25.67
C GLN A 254 -0.06 3.78 25.47
N ARG A 255 0.62 3.65 24.33
CA ARG A 255 1.76 4.51 23.93
C ARG A 255 1.27 5.68 23.07
N PHE A 256 0.43 6.54 23.64
CA PHE A 256 -0.32 7.56 22.89
C PHE A 256 0.57 8.61 22.24
N HIS A 257 1.65 9.06 22.88
CA HIS A 257 2.59 10.02 22.26
C HIS A 257 3.26 9.44 21.00
N ALA A 258 3.72 8.19 21.08
CA ALA A 258 4.27 7.50 19.90
C ALA A 258 3.22 7.29 18.82
N ALA A 259 1.97 7.01 19.20
CA ALA A 259 0.86 6.86 18.27
C ALA A 259 0.57 8.17 17.52
N LEU A 260 0.50 9.29 18.23
CA LEU A 260 0.27 10.61 17.64
C LEU A 260 1.45 11.05 16.76
N LEU A 261 2.69 10.79 17.18
CA LEU A 261 3.87 11.06 16.34
C LEU A 261 3.84 10.27 15.03
N LEU A 262 3.50 8.97 15.07
CA LEU A 262 3.40 8.12 13.88
C LEU A 262 2.27 8.57 12.95
N VAL A 263 1.11 8.95 13.51
CA VAL A 263 0.00 9.48 12.70
C VAL A 263 0.35 10.87 12.15
N GLY A 264 1.00 11.74 12.93
CA GLY A 264 1.52 13.04 12.44
C GLY A 264 2.50 12.88 11.28
N THR A 265 3.40 11.90 11.36
CA THR A 265 4.30 11.52 10.25
C THR A 265 3.50 11.03 9.02
N ALA A 266 2.45 10.24 9.24
CA ALA A 266 1.56 9.81 8.16
C ALA A 266 0.78 10.99 7.53
N VAL A 267 0.37 11.98 8.32
CA VAL A 267 -0.26 13.23 7.84
C VAL A 267 0.72 14.03 6.97
N ALA A 268 2.00 14.08 7.37
CA ALA A 268 3.04 14.72 6.57
C ALA A 268 3.30 14.01 5.22
N MET A 269 2.87 12.74 5.07
CA MET A 269 2.82 12.05 3.77
C MET A 269 1.57 12.43 2.99
N LYS A 270 0.39 12.36 3.64
CA LYS A 270 -0.91 12.62 3.02
C LYS A 270 -1.93 13.01 4.10
N ALA A 271 -2.57 14.16 3.92
CA ALA A 271 -3.48 14.77 4.90
C ALA A 271 -4.63 13.83 5.35
N THR A 272 -5.05 12.89 4.50
CA THR A 272 -6.12 11.94 4.82
C THR A 272 -5.83 11.06 6.04
N ALA A 273 -4.55 10.88 6.42
CA ALA A 273 -4.17 10.14 7.62
C ALA A 273 -4.67 10.78 8.93
N VAL A 274 -5.00 12.09 8.91
CA VAL A 274 -5.52 12.81 10.09
C VAL A 274 -6.77 12.17 10.67
N ILE A 275 -7.55 11.44 9.87
CA ILE A 275 -8.76 10.76 10.30
C ILE A 275 -8.52 9.77 11.47
N ALA A 276 -7.28 9.29 11.65
CA ALA A 276 -6.93 8.41 12.76
C ALA A 276 -6.72 9.15 14.09
N ALA A 277 -6.32 10.43 14.05
CA ALA A 277 -5.97 11.20 15.23
C ALA A 277 -7.12 11.34 16.25
N PRO A 278 -8.37 11.69 15.90
CA PRO A 278 -9.47 11.77 16.84
C PRO A 278 -9.72 10.47 17.61
N PHE A 279 -9.55 9.31 16.98
CA PHE A 279 -9.74 8.02 17.63
C PHE A 279 -8.62 7.74 18.64
N ILE A 280 -7.38 8.08 18.34
CA ILE A 280 -6.25 7.94 19.26
C ILE A 280 -6.41 8.88 20.46
N VAL A 281 -6.78 10.13 20.21
CA VAL A 281 -7.08 11.10 21.27
C VAL A 281 -8.23 10.62 22.14
N TRP A 282 -9.29 10.06 21.55
CA TRP A 282 -10.40 9.46 22.28
C TRP A 282 -9.95 8.29 23.18
N MET A 283 -9.10 7.39 22.67
CA MET A 283 -8.53 6.29 23.45
C MET A 283 -7.67 6.83 24.62
N MET A 284 -6.85 7.85 24.36
CA MET A 284 -6.01 8.51 25.36
C MET A 284 -6.85 9.12 26.49
N LEU A 285 -7.93 9.81 26.15
CA LEU A 285 -8.86 10.38 27.12
C LEU A 285 -9.51 9.34 28.02
N HIS A 286 -9.99 8.25 27.41
CA HIS A 286 -10.60 7.16 28.17
C HIS A 286 -9.60 6.48 29.12
N HIS A 287 -8.32 6.49 28.76
CA HIS A 287 -7.26 5.94 29.58
C HIS A 287 -6.89 6.83 30.77
N TYR A 288 -6.80 8.16 30.57
CA TYR A 288 -6.34 9.10 31.60
C TYR A 288 -7.48 9.80 32.35
N ALA A 289 -8.71 9.77 31.84
CA ALA A 289 -9.84 10.42 32.52
C ALA A 289 -10.13 9.74 33.87
N PRO A 290 -10.23 10.52 34.97
CA PRO A 290 -10.64 9.97 36.24
C PRO A 290 -12.00 9.33 36.17
N LYS A 291 -12.17 8.14 36.73
CA LYS A 291 -13.48 7.48 36.84
C LYS A 291 -14.45 8.44 37.55
N GLY A 292 -15.57 8.78 36.91
CA GLY A 292 -16.57 9.71 37.46
C GLY A 292 -16.40 11.18 37.09
N SER A 293 -15.44 11.56 36.22
CA SER A 293 -15.33 12.94 35.75
C SER A 293 -16.53 13.33 34.87
N SER A 294 -16.97 14.60 34.96
CA SER A 294 -18.08 15.11 34.15
C SER A 294 -17.75 15.04 32.64
N LYS A 295 -18.79 14.85 31.82
CA LYS A 295 -18.65 14.81 30.34
C LYS A 295 -17.98 16.07 29.79
N TRP A 296 -18.19 17.23 30.39
CA TRP A 296 -17.57 18.50 30.04
C TRP A 296 -16.06 18.53 30.28
N ARG A 297 -15.60 17.93 31.40
CA ARG A 297 -14.17 17.80 31.72
C ARG A 297 -13.49 16.83 30.75
N GLN A 298 -14.17 15.74 30.37
CA GLN A 298 -13.68 14.81 29.35
C GLN A 298 -13.57 15.51 27.99
N LEU A 299 -14.58 16.30 27.60
CA LEU A 299 -14.59 17.09 26.36
C LEU A 299 -13.48 18.17 26.37
N ALA A 300 -13.29 18.89 27.47
CA ALA A 300 -12.23 19.88 27.59
C ALA A 300 -10.83 19.27 27.45
N VAL A 301 -10.56 18.14 28.08
CA VAL A 301 -9.31 17.40 27.92
C VAL A 301 -9.16 16.91 26.48
N PHE A 302 -10.24 16.48 25.84
CA PHE A 302 -10.26 16.09 24.43
C PHE A 302 -9.83 17.24 23.51
N VAL A 303 -10.45 18.39 23.66
CA VAL A 303 -10.14 19.58 22.82
C VAL A 303 -8.69 20.03 23.06
N LEU A 304 -8.26 20.12 24.33
CA LEU A 304 -6.90 20.55 24.68
C LEU A 304 -5.82 19.57 24.21
N SER A 305 -6.09 18.27 24.28
CA SER A 305 -5.16 17.24 23.75
C SER A 305 -5.13 17.23 22.23
N GLY A 306 -6.27 17.51 21.58
CA GLY A 306 -6.34 17.66 20.12
C GLY A 306 -5.55 18.86 19.62
N ILE A 307 -5.64 19.99 20.32
CA ILE A 307 -4.86 21.21 20.01
C ILE A 307 -3.36 20.98 20.24
N ALA A 308 -2.98 20.24 21.28
CA ALA A 308 -1.57 19.95 21.57
C ALA A 308 -0.95 18.89 20.63
N ALA A 309 -1.75 18.19 19.82
CA ALA A 309 -1.33 17.16 18.88
C ALA A 309 -1.19 17.65 17.43
N VAL A 310 -1.58 18.89 17.15
CA VAL A 310 -1.44 19.61 15.88
C VAL A 310 -0.32 20.63 15.99
#